data_56c6d9d1779207fb5fe2ada049b39f22
#
_entry.id   56c6d9d1779207fb5fe2ada049b39f22
#
_cell.length_a   1.000
_cell.length_b   1.000
_cell.length_c   1.000
_cell.angle_alpha   90.00
_cell.angle_beta   90.00
_cell.angle_gamma   90.00
#
_symmetry.space_group_name_H-M   'P 1'
#
loop_
_entity.id
_entity.type
_entity.pdbx_description
1 polymer ?
#
loop_
_entity_poly.entity_id
_entity_poly.type
_entity_poly.pdbx_seq_one_letter_code
_entity_poly.pdbx_strand_id
1 'polypeptide(L)'
;MTEQINPGSINITPANASAASALIGDPSKFGRVAEDGTVYVRTPEGEKAVGSYPGKTAEEALAYFVRKFEVLAAEVALLAARIKSGAMVPSDAYAAVKKLRDQVKELNGVGDLEALAASVEQIEPLIEGHREAYEAKKVAEAAAKAARREQVLVEKEKIVAEAESLALSENWKVTGDRLKTLLEEWKSA
;
A
#
# COMPACT_ATOMS: atom_id res chain seq x y z
N MET A 1 27.78 1.53 -24.68
CA MET A 1 27.10 0.55 -23.80
C MET A 1 25.90 1.27 -23.22
N THR A 2 24.75 1.06 -23.84
CA THR A 2 23.49 1.70 -23.47
C THR A 2 22.71 0.67 -22.63
N GLU A 3 22.63 0.91 -21.34
CA GLU A 3 21.88 0.07 -20.40
C GLU A 3 20.38 0.36 -20.58
N GLN A 4 19.67 -0.60 -21.15
CA GLN A 4 18.21 -0.56 -21.25
C GLN A 4 17.62 -0.84 -19.86
N ILE A 5 17.07 0.19 -19.23
CA ILE A 5 16.26 0.07 -18.03
C ILE A 5 14.94 -0.60 -18.44
N ASN A 6 14.80 -1.86 -18.07
CA ASN A 6 13.57 -2.64 -18.23
C ASN A 6 12.54 -2.16 -17.18
N PRO A 7 11.39 -1.56 -17.58
CA PRO A 7 10.34 -1.24 -16.62
C PRO A 7 9.73 -2.55 -16.12
N GLY A 8 9.81 -2.77 -14.80
CA GLY A 8 9.44 -4.00 -14.13
C GLY A 8 8.09 -4.55 -14.59
N SER A 9 8.13 -5.75 -15.14
CA SER A 9 6.95 -6.55 -15.44
C SER A 9 6.23 -6.86 -14.13
N ILE A 10 5.16 -6.13 -13.85
CA ILE A 10 4.20 -6.47 -12.79
C ILE A 10 3.49 -7.73 -13.29
N ASN A 11 3.80 -8.84 -12.65
CA ASN A 11 3.20 -10.15 -12.96
C ASN A 11 1.78 -10.15 -12.37
N ILE A 12 0.79 -9.69 -13.17
CA ILE A 12 -0.62 -9.67 -12.77
C ILE A 12 -1.15 -11.10 -12.90
N THR A 13 -1.35 -11.75 -11.77
CA THR A 13 -2.01 -13.05 -11.72
C THR A 13 -3.46 -12.90 -12.22
N PRO A 14 -3.98 -13.87 -13.02
CA PRO A 14 -5.35 -13.79 -13.59
C PRO A 14 -6.47 -13.64 -12.56
N ALA A 15 -6.23 -14.00 -11.29
CA ALA A 15 -7.18 -13.84 -10.21
C ALA A 15 -7.48 -12.36 -9.84
N ASN A 16 -6.50 -11.44 -10.01
CA ASN A 16 -6.70 -10.02 -9.71
C ASN A 16 -7.42 -9.27 -10.84
N ALA A 17 -7.24 -9.72 -12.09
CA ALA A 17 -7.97 -9.18 -13.23
C ALA A 17 -9.47 -9.54 -13.17
N SER A 18 -9.79 -10.74 -12.71
CA SER A 18 -11.17 -11.22 -12.55
C SER A 18 -11.97 -10.45 -11.47
N ALA A 19 -11.30 -10.02 -10.38
CA ALA A 19 -11.96 -9.23 -9.33
C ALA A 19 -12.25 -7.78 -9.78
N ALA A 20 -11.40 -7.19 -10.60
CA ALA A 20 -11.62 -5.86 -11.18
C ALA A 20 -12.74 -5.87 -12.23
N SER A 21 -12.80 -6.91 -13.08
CA SER A 21 -13.87 -7.10 -14.07
C SER A 21 -15.25 -7.31 -13.44
N ALA A 22 -15.33 -7.92 -12.27
CA ALA A 22 -16.60 -8.13 -11.55
C ALA A 22 -17.21 -6.80 -11.04
N LEU A 23 -16.40 -5.78 -10.85
CA LEU A 23 -16.84 -4.46 -10.34
C LEU A 23 -17.23 -3.48 -11.45
N ILE A 24 -16.71 -3.65 -12.68
CA ILE A 24 -16.80 -2.62 -13.75
C ILE A 24 -17.52 -3.16 -15.01
N GLY A 25 -17.95 -4.41 -15.04
CA GLY A 25 -18.59 -5.03 -16.19
C GLY A 25 -17.61 -5.38 -17.33
N ASP A 26 -18.14 -5.69 -18.51
CA ASP A 26 -17.33 -6.02 -19.70
C ASP A 26 -16.84 -4.74 -20.37
N PRO A 27 -15.51 -4.43 -20.31
CA PRO A 27 -14.98 -3.19 -20.87
C PRO A 27 -15.07 -3.10 -22.39
N SER A 28 -15.13 -4.23 -23.11
CA SER A 28 -15.18 -4.27 -24.57
C SER A 28 -16.41 -3.59 -25.14
N LYS A 29 -17.51 -3.54 -24.37
CA LYS A 29 -18.77 -2.88 -24.73
C LYS A 29 -18.64 -1.37 -24.91
N PHE A 30 -17.62 -0.77 -24.33
CA PHE A 30 -17.33 0.65 -24.43
C PHE A 30 -16.46 0.99 -25.63
N GLY A 31 -15.96 -0.02 -26.37
CA GLY A 31 -15.04 0.14 -27.47
C GLY A 31 -15.67 -0.05 -28.85
N ARG A 32 -15.07 0.60 -29.85
CA ARG A 32 -15.35 0.40 -31.26
C ARG A 32 -14.06 0.55 -32.09
N VAL A 33 -13.91 -0.25 -33.10
CA VAL A 33 -12.82 -0.13 -34.09
C VAL A 33 -13.40 0.36 -35.40
N ALA A 34 -12.84 1.43 -35.94
CA ALA A 34 -13.22 1.97 -37.23
C ALA A 34 -12.56 1.20 -38.38
N GLU A 35 -12.98 1.43 -39.62
CA GLU A 35 -12.44 0.76 -40.82
C GLU A 35 -10.95 1.05 -41.07
N ASP A 36 -10.49 2.22 -40.63
CA ASP A 36 -9.08 2.63 -40.68
C ASP A 36 -8.20 2.00 -39.58
N GLY A 37 -8.78 1.15 -38.70
CA GLY A 37 -8.10 0.51 -37.58
C GLY A 37 -7.97 1.40 -36.33
N THR A 38 -8.58 2.60 -36.32
CA THR A 38 -8.60 3.45 -35.15
C THR A 38 -9.59 2.91 -34.12
N VAL A 39 -9.15 2.80 -32.87
CA VAL A 39 -9.97 2.36 -31.74
C VAL A 39 -10.54 3.59 -31.03
N TYR A 40 -11.82 3.53 -30.76
CA TYR A 40 -12.57 4.56 -30.05
C TYR A 40 -13.14 4.00 -28.75
N VAL A 41 -13.17 4.80 -27.71
CA VAL A 41 -13.90 4.55 -26.47
C VAL A 41 -15.14 5.45 -26.40
N ARG A 42 -16.26 4.86 -25.98
CA ARG A 42 -17.49 5.63 -25.70
C ARG A 42 -17.41 6.25 -24.32
N THR A 43 -17.66 7.53 -24.26
CA THR A 43 -17.78 8.32 -23.04
C THR A 43 -19.13 9.05 -23.04
N PRO A 44 -19.61 9.57 -21.91
CA PRO A 44 -20.82 10.39 -21.88
C PRO A 44 -20.76 11.62 -22.80
N GLU A 45 -19.57 12.13 -23.05
CA GLU A 45 -19.33 13.30 -23.91
C GLU A 45 -19.27 12.93 -25.40
N GLY A 46 -19.24 11.63 -25.73
CA GLY A 46 -19.13 11.12 -27.10
C GLY A 46 -18.04 10.07 -27.28
N GLU A 47 -17.62 9.83 -28.50
CA GLU A 47 -16.54 8.88 -28.81
C GLU A 47 -15.17 9.59 -28.79
N LYS A 48 -14.23 9.04 -28.05
CA LYS A 48 -12.83 9.50 -28.00
C LYS A 48 -11.91 8.48 -28.67
N ALA A 49 -11.08 8.91 -29.61
CA ALA A 49 -10.04 8.06 -30.18
C ALA A 49 -8.96 7.77 -29.13
N VAL A 50 -8.65 6.49 -28.91
CA VAL A 50 -7.62 6.05 -27.97
C VAL A 50 -6.34 5.60 -28.66
N GLY A 51 -6.39 5.41 -29.96
CA GLY A 51 -5.23 5.07 -30.79
C GLY A 51 -5.55 4.04 -31.86
N SER A 52 -4.51 3.55 -32.53
CA SER A 52 -4.60 2.45 -33.50
C SER A 52 -3.55 1.38 -33.18
N TYR A 53 -3.78 0.15 -33.67
CA TYR A 53 -2.80 -0.93 -33.54
C TYR A 53 -2.51 -1.50 -34.93
N PRO A 54 -1.56 -0.93 -35.68
CA PRO A 54 -1.28 -1.32 -37.06
C PRO A 54 -0.87 -2.80 -37.18
N GLY A 55 -1.35 -3.47 -38.21
CA GLY A 55 -0.99 -4.85 -38.49
C GLY A 55 -1.71 -5.91 -37.66
N LYS A 56 -2.68 -5.50 -36.86
CA LYS A 56 -3.52 -6.38 -36.04
C LYS A 56 -4.98 -6.34 -36.48
N THR A 57 -5.71 -7.44 -36.17
CA THR A 57 -7.17 -7.48 -36.42
C THR A 57 -7.90 -6.47 -35.51
N ALA A 58 -9.13 -6.13 -35.88
CA ALA A 58 -9.96 -5.24 -35.06
C ALA A 58 -10.15 -5.78 -33.63
N GLU A 59 -10.33 -7.10 -33.49
CA GLU A 59 -10.44 -7.75 -32.18
C GLU A 59 -9.18 -7.65 -31.35
N GLU A 60 -8.00 -7.89 -31.97
CA GLU A 60 -6.70 -7.77 -31.27
C GLU A 60 -6.42 -6.31 -30.87
N ALA A 61 -6.74 -5.35 -31.73
CA ALA A 61 -6.60 -3.93 -31.44
C ALA A 61 -7.51 -3.53 -30.25
N LEU A 62 -8.76 -3.92 -30.28
CA LEU A 62 -9.70 -3.67 -29.16
C LEU A 62 -9.20 -4.30 -27.86
N ALA A 63 -8.81 -5.57 -27.89
CA ALA A 63 -8.31 -6.29 -26.72
C ALA A 63 -7.06 -5.63 -26.10
N TYR A 64 -6.18 -5.05 -26.93
CA TYR A 64 -5.01 -4.32 -26.43
C TYR A 64 -5.40 -3.09 -25.60
N PHE A 65 -6.36 -2.29 -26.05
CA PHE A 65 -6.82 -1.10 -25.31
C PHE A 65 -7.71 -1.46 -24.13
N VAL A 66 -8.49 -2.53 -24.20
CA VAL A 66 -9.22 -3.10 -23.06
C VAL A 66 -8.23 -3.50 -21.95
N ARG A 67 -7.15 -4.19 -22.30
CA ARG A 67 -6.14 -4.61 -21.32
C ARG A 67 -5.47 -3.44 -20.62
N LYS A 68 -5.26 -2.30 -21.29
CA LYS A 68 -4.75 -1.08 -20.63
C LYS A 68 -5.69 -0.57 -19.55
N PHE A 69 -6.98 -0.58 -19.83
CA PHE A 69 -8.01 -0.22 -18.86
C PHE A 69 -8.02 -1.20 -17.68
N GLU A 70 -8.03 -2.51 -17.95
CA GLU A 70 -8.06 -3.56 -16.92
C GLU A 70 -6.86 -3.49 -15.97
N VAL A 71 -5.67 -3.19 -16.48
CA VAL A 71 -4.46 -3.02 -15.66
C VAL A 71 -4.65 -1.88 -14.66
N LEU A 72 -5.12 -0.74 -15.13
CA LEU A 72 -5.33 0.43 -14.25
C LEU A 72 -6.48 0.19 -13.26
N ALA A 73 -7.57 -0.45 -13.70
CA ALA A 73 -8.67 -0.85 -12.82
C ALA A 73 -8.22 -1.81 -11.71
N ALA A 74 -7.32 -2.75 -12.05
CA ALA A 74 -6.74 -3.65 -11.06
C ALA A 74 -5.83 -2.90 -10.05
N GLU A 75 -5.07 -1.89 -10.49
CA GLU A 75 -4.26 -1.04 -9.59
C GLU A 75 -5.15 -0.26 -8.62
N VAL A 76 -6.26 0.31 -9.09
CA VAL A 76 -7.24 1.00 -8.26
C VAL A 76 -7.84 0.08 -7.21
N ALA A 77 -8.29 -1.12 -7.62
CA ALA A 77 -8.85 -2.13 -6.72
C ALA A 77 -7.83 -2.60 -5.67
N LEU A 78 -6.57 -2.82 -6.08
CA LEU A 78 -5.49 -3.20 -5.17
C LEU A 78 -5.18 -2.11 -4.14
N LEU A 79 -5.14 -0.84 -4.57
CA LEU A 79 -4.94 0.28 -3.65
C LEU A 79 -6.07 0.35 -2.61
N ALA A 80 -7.32 0.26 -3.05
CA ALA A 80 -8.47 0.24 -2.16
C ALA A 80 -8.42 -0.93 -1.15
N ALA A 81 -8.02 -2.12 -1.58
CA ALA A 81 -7.86 -3.29 -0.71
C ALA A 81 -6.73 -3.08 0.33
N ARG A 82 -5.60 -2.50 -0.07
CA ARG A 82 -4.48 -2.21 0.85
C ARG A 82 -4.85 -1.17 1.90
N ILE A 83 -5.64 -0.17 1.54
CA ILE A 83 -6.14 0.83 2.49
C ILE A 83 -7.12 0.18 3.46
N LYS A 84 -8.09 -0.59 2.97
CA LYS A 84 -9.06 -1.32 3.81
C LYS A 84 -8.42 -2.29 4.80
N SER A 85 -7.31 -2.91 4.42
CA SER A 85 -6.56 -3.80 5.32
C SER A 85 -5.68 -3.07 6.34
N GLY A 86 -5.58 -1.73 6.26
CA GLY A 86 -4.68 -0.94 7.10
C GLY A 86 -3.18 -1.15 6.81
N ALA A 87 -2.85 -1.76 5.66
CA ALA A 87 -1.47 -2.07 5.27
C ALA A 87 -0.70 -0.86 4.69
N MET A 88 -1.33 0.31 4.65
CA MET A 88 -0.74 1.53 4.07
C MET A 88 -0.90 2.72 5.00
N VAL A 89 0.15 3.52 5.10
CA VAL A 89 0.12 4.80 5.84
C VAL A 89 -0.75 5.79 5.07
N PRO A 90 -1.61 6.59 5.74
CA PRO A 90 -2.49 7.54 5.07
C PRO A 90 -1.81 8.50 4.10
N SER A 91 -0.62 9.04 4.45
CA SER A 91 0.15 9.93 3.57
C SER A 91 0.52 9.28 2.23
N ASP A 92 0.93 8.01 2.27
CA ASP A 92 1.32 7.26 1.08
C ASP A 92 0.09 6.91 0.24
N ALA A 93 -1.06 6.66 0.90
CA ALA A 93 -2.32 6.42 0.23
C ALA A 93 -2.78 7.65 -0.57
N TYR A 94 -2.70 8.86 -0.01
CA TYR A 94 -3.02 10.10 -0.74
C TYR A 94 -2.11 10.33 -1.94
N ALA A 95 -0.81 10.08 -1.79
CA ALA A 95 0.13 10.18 -2.91
C ALA A 95 -0.20 9.18 -4.04
N ALA A 96 -0.58 7.96 -3.68
CA ALA A 96 -0.97 6.92 -4.62
C ALA A 96 -2.29 7.28 -5.34
N VAL A 97 -3.29 7.80 -4.63
CA VAL A 97 -4.56 8.27 -5.22
C VAL A 97 -4.32 9.38 -6.23
N LYS A 98 -3.49 10.37 -5.87
CA LYS A 98 -3.13 11.45 -6.81
C LYS A 98 -2.53 10.90 -8.09
N LYS A 99 -1.57 9.98 -7.98
CA LYS A 99 -0.95 9.35 -9.14
C LYS A 99 -1.97 8.59 -9.99
N LEU A 100 -2.85 7.80 -9.37
CA LEU A 100 -3.90 7.06 -10.10
C LEU A 100 -4.89 8.01 -10.80
N ARG A 101 -5.27 9.11 -10.16
CA ARG A 101 -6.13 10.13 -10.77
C ARG A 101 -5.52 10.72 -12.04
N ASP A 102 -4.24 11.01 -12.02
CA ASP A 102 -3.52 11.49 -13.19
C ASP A 102 -3.43 10.42 -14.29
N GLN A 103 -3.14 9.17 -13.92
CA GLN A 103 -3.10 8.04 -14.85
C GLN A 103 -4.47 7.77 -15.51
N VAL A 104 -5.58 7.88 -14.77
CA VAL A 104 -6.94 7.72 -15.32
C VAL A 104 -7.26 8.81 -16.33
N LYS A 105 -6.85 10.07 -16.08
CA LYS A 105 -7.05 11.18 -17.03
C LYS A 105 -6.29 10.98 -18.34
N GLU A 106 -5.08 10.45 -18.25
CA GLU A 106 -4.19 10.21 -19.40
C GLU A 106 -4.43 8.85 -20.06
N LEU A 107 -5.35 8.04 -19.51
CA LEU A 107 -5.58 6.69 -20.00
C LEU A 107 -6.09 6.70 -21.45
N ASN A 108 -5.32 6.06 -22.32
CA ASN A 108 -5.74 5.67 -23.66
C ASN A 108 -6.10 4.17 -23.61
N GLY A 109 -7.27 3.86 -23.09
CA GLY A 109 -7.81 2.52 -22.90
C GLY A 109 -9.30 2.48 -23.21
N VAL A 110 -9.83 1.27 -23.35
CA VAL A 110 -11.24 1.00 -23.62
C VAL A 110 -11.88 0.37 -22.41
N GLY A 111 -12.91 0.99 -21.89
CA GLY A 111 -13.67 0.56 -20.73
C GLY A 111 -14.56 1.68 -20.20
N ASP A 112 -15.21 1.44 -19.08
CA ASP A 112 -15.98 2.46 -18.37
C ASP A 112 -15.02 3.42 -17.62
N LEU A 113 -14.58 4.47 -18.35
CA LEU A 113 -13.64 5.45 -17.81
C LEU A 113 -14.27 6.29 -16.69
N GLU A 114 -15.57 6.52 -16.76
CA GLU A 114 -16.29 7.28 -15.73
C GLU A 114 -16.39 6.48 -14.43
N ALA A 115 -16.80 5.22 -14.51
CA ALA A 115 -16.84 4.32 -13.34
C ALA A 115 -15.44 4.14 -12.72
N LEU A 116 -14.38 4.07 -13.55
CA LEU A 116 -13.02 4.00 -13.09
C LEU A 116 -12.60 5.27 -12.34
N ALA A 117 -12.89 6.44 -12.90
CA ALA A 117 -12.63 7.73 -12.25
C ALA A 117 -13.40 7.86 -10.93
N ALA A 118 -14.68 7.52 -10.92
CA ALA A 118 -15.50 7.50 -9.70
C ALA A 118 -14.93 6.55 -8.63
N SER A 119 -14.40 5.39 -9.04
CA SER A 119 -13.76 4.45 -8.12
C SER A 119 -12.50 5.02 -7.46
N VAL A 120 -11.72 5.82 -8.18
CA VAL A 120 -10.55 6.53 -7.61
C VAL A 120 -10.99 7.59 -6.60
N GLU A 121 -12.04 8.35 -6.91
CA GLU A 121 -12.56 9.38 -5.98
C GLU A 121 -13.12 8.76 -4.69
N GLN A 122 -13.67 7.55 -4.74
CA GLN A 122 -14.16 6.84 -3.56
C GLN A 122 -13.04 6.35 -2.62
N ILE A 123 -11.78 6.37 -3.04
CA ILE A 123 -10.66 5.94 -2.20
C ILE A 123 -10.37 6.98 -1.09
N GLU A 124 -10.50 8.28 -1.36
CA GLU A 124 -10.23 9.32 -0.35
C GLU A 124 -11.10 9.17 0.91
N PRO A 125 -12.42 8.94 0.81
CA PRO A 125 -13.25 8.63 1.98
C PRO A 125 -12.79 7.39 2.76
N LEU A 126 -12.26 6.37 2.08
CA LEU A 126 -11.69 5.20 2.74
C LEU A 126 -10.44 5.54 3.55
N ILE A 127 -9.57 6.42 3.04
CA ILE A 127 -8.37 6.87 3.75
C ILE A 127 -8.79 7.63 5.02
N GLU A 128 -9.74 8.54 4.92
CA GLU A 128 -10.24 9.30 6.07
C GLU A 128 -10.83 8.39 7.14
N GLY A 129 -11.65 7.40 6.76
CA GLY A 129 -12.22 6.44 7.71
C GLY A 129 -11.17 5.59 8.44
N HIS A 130 -10.00 5.37 7.84
CA HIS A 130 -8.90 4.64 8.47
C HIS A 130 -7.90 5.53 9.22
N ARG A 131 -7.86 6.83 8.95
CA ARG A 131 -6.90 7.76 9.54
C ARG A 131 -7.02 7.83 11.05
N GLU A 132 -8.21 7.95 11.58
CA GLU A 132 -8.44 8.03 13.03
C GLU A 132 -7.98 6.77 13.75
N ALA A 133 -8.30 5.61 13.20
CA ALA A 133 -7.85 4.33 13.76
C ALA A 133 -6.32 4.18 13.69
N TYR A 134 -5.68 4.64 12.63
CA TYR A 134 -4.22 4.63 12.47
C TYR A 134 -3.55 5.54 13.50
N GLU A 135 -4.02 6.78 13.67
CA GLU A 135 -3.46 7.72 14.66
C GLU A 135 -3.68 7.21 16.09
N ALA A 136 -4.86 6.68 16.42
CA ALA A 136 -5.12 6.07 17.71
C ALA A 136 -4.15 4.91 18.01
N LYS A 137 -3.93 4.03 17.04
CA LYS A 137 -2.97 2.92 17.16
C LYS A 137 -1.54 3.43 17.39
N LYS A 138 -1.10 4.43 16.64
CA LYS A 138 0.22 5.05 16.78
C LYS A 138 0.44 5.67 18.16
N VAL A 139 -0.57 6.36 18.68
CA VAL A 139 -0.55 6.93 20.03
C VAL A 139 -0.47 5.82 21.09
N ALA A 140 -1.28 4.76 20.94
CA ALA A 140 -1.26 3.63 21.86
C ALA A 140 0.08 2.89 21.86
N GLU A 141 0.67 2.66 20.69
CA GLU A 141 2.01 2.03 20.56
C GLU A 141 3.11 2.91 21.18
N ALA A 142 3.05 4.23 20.99
CA ALA A 142 3.99 5.16 21.60
C ALA A 142 3.87 5.15 23.14
N ALA A 143 2.65 5.15 23.67
CA ALA A 143 2.38 5.07 25.10
C ALA A 143 2.86 3.75 25.71
N ALA A 144 2.58 2.62 25.04
CA ALA A 144 3.05 1.30 25.48
C ALA A 144 4.58 1.21 25.50
N LYS A 145 5.25 1.78 24.47
CA LYS A 145 6.71 1.86 24.43
C LYS A 145 7.29 2.74 25.54
N ALA A 146 6.64 3.86 25.85
CA ALA A 146 7.05 4.74 26.95
C ALA A 146 6.91 4.04 28.31
N ALA A 147 5.77 3.40 28.54
CA ALA A 147 5.51 2.65 29.78
C ALA A 147 6.52 1.49 29.97
N ARG A 148 6.83 0.76 28.90
CA ARG A 148 7.85 -0.29 28.96
C ARG A 148 9.25 0.25 29.30
N ARG A 149 9.62 1.42 28.71
CA ARG A 149 10.90 2.08 29.05
C ARG A 149 10.98 2.49 30.50
N GLU A 150 9.89 3.01 31.04
CA GLU A 150 9.80 3.41 32.44
C GLU A 150 9.92 2.21 33.38
N GLN A 151 9.23 1.10 33.07
CA GLN A 151 9.37 -0.15 33.83
C GLN A 151 10.81 -0.64 33.86
N VAL A 152 11.47 -0.68 32.70
CA VAL A 152 12.89 -1.08 32.59
C VAL A 152 13.79 -0.15 33.41
N LEU A 153 13.54 1.17 33.41
CA LEU A 153 14.30 2.10 34.22
C LEU A 153 14.12 1.82 35.71
N VAL A 154 12.90 1.63 36.19
CA VAL A 154 12.61 1.31 37.59
C VAL A 154 13.27 0.00 38.03
N GLU A 155 13.25 -1.03 37.16
CA GLU A 155 13.93 -2.30 37.44
C GLU A 155 15.44 -2.10 37.52
N LYS A 156 16.05 -1.36 36.60
CA LYS A 156 17.48 -1.06 36.60
C LYS A 156 17.90 -0.20 37.79
N GLU A 157 17.10 0.78 38.19
CA GLU A 157 17.35 1.58 39.39
C GLU A 157 17.36 0.73 40.67
N LYS A 158 16.45 -0.25 40.79
CA LYS A 158 16.46 -1.21 41.92
C LYS A 158 17.72 -2.05 41.94
N ILE A 159 18.16 -2.56 40.78
CA ILE A 159 19.38 -3.35 40.66
C ILE A 159 20.61 -2.53 41.08
N VAL A 160 20.67 -1.26 40.63
CA VAL A 160 21.76 -0.32 41.00
C VAL A 160 21.76 -0.05 42.50
N ALA A 161 20.60 0.28 43.08
CA ALA A 161 20.49 0.53 44.51
C ALA A 161 20.91 -0.68 45.37
N GLU A 162 20.56 -1.89 44.95
CA GLU A 162 21.00 -3.09 45.61
C GLU A 162 22.53 -3.32 45.48
N ALA A 163 23.08 -3.11 44.27
CA ALA A 163 24.50 -3.20 44.02
C ALA A 163 25.31 -2.20 44.86
N GLU A 164 24.84 -0.96 44.98
CA GLU A 164 25.44 0.08 45.82
C GLU A 164 25.39 -0.29 47.30
N SER A 165 24.30 -0.87 47.78
CA SER A 165 24.21 -1.34 49.16
C SER A 165 25.18 -2.49 49.46
N LEU A 166 25.37 -3.38 48.50
CA LEU A 166 26.30 -4.50 48.60
C LEU A 166 27.77 -4.05 48.60
N ALA A 167 28.09 -2.90 47.96
CA ALA A 167 29.45 -2.35 47.93
C ALA A 167 29.96 -1.98 49.34
N LEU A 168 29.07 -1.79 50.29
CA LEU A 168 29.40 -1.48 51.70
C LEU A 168 29.55 -2.72 52.55
N SER A 169 29.36 -3.94 52.00
CA SER A 169 29.41 -5.21 52.72
C SER A 169 30.85 -5.72 52.86
N GLU A 170 31.20 -6.23 54.02
CA GLU A 170 32.49 -6.86 54.29
C GLU A 170 32.53 -8.36 53.91
N ASN A 171 31.41 -8.96 53.55
CA ASN A 171 31.33 -10.39 53.20
C ASN A 171 31.54 -10.62 51.69
N TRP A 172 32.78 -10.58 51.24
CA TRP A 172 33.18 -10.59 49.83
C TRP A 172 32.67 -11.79 49.02
N LYS A 173 32.53 -12.99 49.65
CA LYS A 173 32.09 -14.20 48.94
C LYS A 173 30.60 -14.09 48.54
N VAL A 174 29.73 -13.79 49.49
CA VAL A 174 28.29 -13.69 49.28
C VAL A 174 27.98 -12.48 48.38
N THR A 175 28.65 -11.34 48.61
CA THR A 175 28.51 -10.13 47.82
C THR A 175 28.91 -10.35 46.37
N GLY A 176 30.03 -11.06 46.11
CA GLY A 176 30.49 -11.33 44.77
C GLY A 176 29.52 -12.18 43.94
N ASP A 177 28.92 -13.20 44.56
CA ASP A 177 27.94 -14.04 43.88
C ASP A 177 26.64 -13.29 43.60
N ARG A 178 26.16 -12.42 44.53
CA ARG A 178 24.96 -11.63 44.32
C ARG A 178 25.19 -10.55 43.22
N LEU A 179 26.37 -9.92 43.18
CA LEU A 179 26.70 -8.95 42.11
C LEU A 179 26.70 -9.59 40.71
N LYS A 180 27.14 -10.84 40.58
CA LYS A 180 27.04 -11.57 39.30
C LYS A 180 25.57 -11.79 38.90
N THR A 181 24.73 -12.15 39.85
CA THR A 181 23.30 -12.34 39.60
C THR A 181 22.64 -11.02 39.16
N LEU A 182 22.94 -9.92 39.87
CA LEU A 182 22.44 -8.58 39.50
C LEU A 182 22.89 -8.14 38.10
N LEU A 183 24.10 -8.51 37.68
CA LEU A 183 24.57 -8.24 36.33
C LEU A 183 23.76 -9.00 35.28
N GLU A 184 23.38 -10.25 35.54
CA GLU A 184 22.53 -11.00 34.63
C GLU A 184 21.08 -10.45 34.61
N GLU A 185 20.54 -10.06 35.76
CA GLU A 185 19.25 -9.38 35.89
C GLU A 185 19.27 -8.07 35.09
N TRP A 186 20.35 -7.26 35.20
CA TRP A 186 20.52 -6.02 34.42
C TRP A 186 20.51 -6.21 32.90
N LYS A 187 21.14 -7.29 32.42
CA LYS A 187 21.19 -7.61 31.01
C LYS A 187 19.86 -8.10 30.47
N SER A 188 19.04 -8.72 31.31
CA SER A 188 17.72 -9.26 30.94
C SER A 188 16.58 -8.26 31.04
N ALA A 189 16.73 -7.20 31.82
CA ALA A 189 15.81 -6.06 31.92
C ALA A 189 15.98 -5.11 30.72
#